data_4fe205329d1feee5b7ceef6774391280
#
_entry.id   4fe205329d1feee5b7ceef6774391280
#
_cell.length_a   1.000
_cell.length_b   1.000
_cell.length_c   1.000
_cell.angle_alpha   90.00
_cell.angle_beta   90.00
_cell.angle_gamma   90.00
#
_symmetry.space_group_name_H-M   'P 1'
#
loop_
_entity.id
_entity.type
_entity.pdbx_description
1 polymer ?
#
loop_
_entity_poly.entity_id
_entity_poly.type
_entity_poly.pdbx_seq_one_letter_code
_entity_poly.pdbx_strand_id
1 'polypeptide(L)'
;EKYDEAVRFASSLHKTQTRKGTDIPYISHLMSVSSLVLEYGGNEVQAIAGLLHDAVEDQGGDQTLKIIEEKFGDEVAEIVVDCTDAWEDPKPPWKQRKEDYLAKLHEKPSSSILVSLCDKVHNAEAISNDKLRIGDSIFERFNQGKEGTIWYYQSLSRVFSEKMPGPLSDRLASAV
;
A
#
# COMPACT_ATOMS: atom_id res chain seq x y z
N GLU A 1 -7.40 9.97 -19.70
CA GLU A 1 -7.74 8.68 -20.35
C GLU A 1 -7.12 7.47 -19.65
N LYS A 2 -5.78 7.43 -19.47
CA LYS A 2 -5.14 6.30 -18.76
C LYS A 2 -5.54 6.17 -17.30
N TYR A 3 -5.71 7.27 -16.60
CA TYR A 3 -6.19 7.27 -15.22
C TYR A 3 -7.60 6.68 -15.09
N ASP A 4 -8.53 7.07 -15.97
CA ASP A 4 -9.90 6.52 -16.00
C ASP A 4 -9.90 5.01 -16.27
N GLU A 5 -9.04 4.56 -17.17
CA GLU A 5 -8.87 3.12 -17.44
C GLU A 5 -8.33 2.39 -16.21
N ALA A 6 -7.38 2.97 -15.50
CA ALA A 6 -6.82 2.40 -14.27
C ALA A 6 -7.88 2.31 -13.15
N VAL A 7 -8.74 3.32 -12.99
CA VAL A 7 -9.84 3.28 -12.03
C VAL A 7 -10.79 2.12 -12.34
N ARG A 8 -11.21 1.97 -13.60
CA ARG A 8 -12.08 0.87 -14.03
C ARG A 8 -11.42 -0.49 -13.84
N PHE A 9 -10.14 -0.60 -14.18
CA PHE A 9 -9.38 -1.83 -14.03
C PHE A 9 -9.25 -2.23 -12.56
N ALA A 10 -8.83 -1.31 -11.68
CA ALA A 10 -8.74 -1.54 -10.25
C ALA A 10 -10.09 -1.94 -9.64
N SER A 11 -11.16 -1.22 -9.98
CA SER A 11 -12.52 -1.50 -9.51
C SER A 11 -13.00 -2.90 -9.94
N SER A 12 -12.74 -3.29 -11.19
CA SER A 12 -13.09 -4.62 -11.69
C SER A 12 -12.29 -5.72 -11.02
N LEU A 13 -10.98 -5.49 -10.84
CA LEU A 13 -10.06 -6.48 -10.29
C LEU A 13 -10.36 -6.80 -8.82
N HIS A 14 -10.68 -5.78 -8.03
CA HIS A 14 -10.96 -5.87 -6.60
C HIS A 14 -12.47 -5.87 -6.25
N LYS A 15 -13.35 -6.13 -7.21
CA LYS A 15 -14.81 -5.97 -7.07
C LYS A 15 -15.45 -6.75 -5.91
N THR A 16 -14.88 -7.88 -5.53
CA THR A 16 -15.37 -8.72 -4.44
C THR A 16 -14.53 -8.64 -3.17
N GLN A 17 -13.44 -7.88 -3.22
CA GLN A 17 -12.53 -7.71 -2.08
C GLN A 17 -13.00 -6.59 -1.16
N THR A 18 -12.91 -6.83 0.14
CA THR A 18 -13.17 -5.84 1.18
C THR A 18 -11.92 -5.59 2.01
N ARG A 19 -11.90 -4.46 2.71
CA ARG A 19 -10.88 -4.18 3.72
C ARG A 19 -10.96 -5.23 4.83
N LYS A 20 -9.79 -5.74 5.24
CA LYS A 20 -9.67 -6.85 6.19
C LYS A 20 -10.47 -6.62 7.47
N GLY A 21 -11.36 -7.57 7.79
CA GLY A 21 -12.24 -7.51 8.97
C GLY A 21 -13.37 -6.47 8.88
N THR A 22 -13.71 -6.02 7.67
CA THR A 22 -14.80 -5.05 7.42
C THR A 22 -15.60 -5.42 6.16
N ASP A 23 -16.72 -4.72 5.94
CA ASP A 23 -17.50 -4.79 4.70
C ASP A 23 -17.18 -3.63 3.73
N ILE A 24 -16.13 -2.85 4.02
CA ILE A 24 -15.74 -1.71 3.19
C ILE A 24 -15.12 -2.22 1.89
N PRO A 25 -15.66 -1.85 0.71
CA PRO A 25 -15.08 -2.23 -0.58
C PRO A 25 -13.61 -1.80 -0.70
N TYR A 26 -12.77 -2.71 -1.18
CA TYR A 26 -11.32 -2.47 -1.25
C TYR A 26 -10.93 -1.29 -2.14
N ILE A 27 -11.74 -1.00 -3.16
CA ILE A 27 -11.55 0.16 -4.03
C ILE A 27 -11.48 1.49 -3.25
N SER A 28 -12.16 1.59 -2.09
CA SER A 28 -12.08 2.75 -1.20
C SER A 28 -10.64 3.07 -0.78
N HIS A 29 -9.87 2.04 -0.42
CA HIS A 29 -8.46 2.18 -0.08
C HIS A 29 -7.63 2.62 -1.29
N LEU A 30 -7.81 1.98 -2.43
CA LEU A 30 -7.05 2.25 -3.65
C LEU A 30 -7.25 3.67 -4.15
N MET A 31 -8.49 4.16 -4.14
CA MET A 31 -8.81 5.54 -4.50
C MET A 31 -8.22 6.55 -3.50
N SER A 32 -8.25 6.22 -2.21
CA SER A 32 -7.67 7.08 -1.16
C SER A 32 -6.15 7.20 -1.32
N VAL A 33 -5.46 6.09 -1.60
CA VAL A 33 -4.01 6.09 -1.86
C VAL A 33 -3.68 6.92 -3.09
N SER A 34 -4.41 6.73 -4.19
CA SER A 34 -4.22 7.51 -5.41
C SER A 34 -4.46 9.01 -5.19
N SER A 35 -5.50 9.38 -4.43
CA SER A 35 -5.77 10.76 -4.05
C SER A 35 -4.62 11.37 -3.25
N LEU A 36 -4.11 10.66 -2.24
CA LEU A 36 -2.96 11.11 -1.47
C LEU A 36 -1.71 11.32 -2.34
N VAL A 37 -1.45 10.43 -3.29
CA VAL A 37 -0.34 10.60 -4.22
C VAL A 37 -0.43 11.92 -4.96
N LEU A 38 -1.61 12.27 -5.49
CA LEU A 38 -1.83 13.54 -6.20
C LEU A 38 -1.74 14.76 -5.26
N GLU A 39 -2.32 14.67 -4.06
CA GLU A 39 -2.31 15.75 -3.07
C GLU A 39 -0.90 16.09 -2.58
N TYR A 40 0.00 15.09 -2.54
CA TYR A 40 1.40 15.25 -2.13
C TYR A 40 2.38 15.37 -3.30
N GLY A 41 1.90 15.79 -4.46
CA GLY A 41 2.73 16.20 -5.59
C GLY A 41 3.17 15.09 -6.54
N GLY A 42 2.58 13.90 -6.45
CA GLY A 42 2.80 12.83 -7.42
C GLY A 42 2.16 13.14 -8.78
N ASN A 43 2.67 12.51 -9.81
CA ASN A 43 2.16 12.61 -11.18
C ASN A 43 1.11 11.52 -11.50
N GLU A 44 0.58 11.54 -12.73
CA GLU A 44 -0.42 10.56 -13.19
C GLU A 44 0.10 9.11 -13.11
N VAL A 45 1.35 8.86 -13.48
CA VAL A 45 1.97 7.52 -13.40
C VAL A 45 1.96 7.00 -11.97
N GLN A 46 2.37 7.83 -11.02
CA GLN A 46 2.36 7.48 -9.60
C GLN A 46 0.94 7.30 -9.05
N ALA A 47 -0.01 8.14 -9.48
CA ALA A 47 -1.41 8.02 -9.09
C ALA A 47 -2.06 6.72 -9.61
N ILE A 48 -1.75 6.33 -10.85
CA ILE A 48 -2.16 5.04 -11.43
C ILE A 48 -1.53 3.88 -10.64
N ALA A 49 -0.24 3.97 -10.32
CA ALA A 49 0.42 2.97 -9.48
C ALA A 49 -0.24 2.88 -8.09
N GLY A 50 -0.69 3.99 -7.52
CA GLY A 50 -1.46 4.02 -6.28
C GLY A 50 -2.77 3.24 -6.35
N LEU A 51 -3.48 3.32 -7.49
CA LEU A 51 -4.69 2.51 -7.74
C LEU A 51 -4.39 1.02 -7.86
N LEU A 52 -3.22 0.65 -8.34
CA LEU A 52 -2.85 -0.72 -8.73
C LEU A 52 -1.84 -1.38 -7.79
N HIS A 53 -1.41 -0.69 -6.72
CA HIS A 53 -0.29 -1.14 -5.89
C HIS A 53 -0.49 -2.51 -5.22
N ASP A 54 -1.73 -2.90 -4.95
CA ASP A 54 -2.07 -4.21 -4.37
C ASP A 54 -2.56 -5.24 -5.40
N ALA A 55 -2.61 -4.88 -6.68
CA ALA A 55 -3.18 -5.74 -7.73
C ALA A 55 -2.39 -7.03 -7.92
N VAL A 56 -1.08 -6.96 -7.92
CA VAL A 56 -0.19 -8.12 -8.11
C VAL A 56 -0.23 -9.05 -6.89
N GLU A 57 -0.14 -8.47 -5.69
CA GLU A 57 -0.18 -9.25 -4.45
C GLU A 57 -1.50 -9.97 -4.22
N ASP A 58 -2.62 -9.29 -4.49
CA ASP A 58 -3.96 -9.74 -4.11
C ASP A 58 -4.74 -10.39 -5.26
N GLN A 59 -4.42 -10.09 -6.52
CA GLN A 59 -5.28 -10.39 -7.67
C GLN A 59 -4.52 -10.93 -8.90
N GLY A 60 -3.75 -12.00 -8.72
CA GLY A 60 -3.26 -12.79 -9.85
C GLY A 60 -1.75 -12.77 -10.15
N GLY A 61 -0.94 -12.17 -9.31
CA GLY A 61 0.52 -12.29 -9.39
C GLY A 61 1.13 -11.84 -10.73
N ASP A 62 2.04 -12.64 -11.29
CA ASP A 62 2.78 -12.32 -12.52
C ASP A 62 1.88 -12.04 -13.72
N GLN A 63 0.76 -12.73 -13.83
CA GLN A 63 -0.19 -12.51 -14.93
C GLN A 63 -0.79 -11.09 -14.85
N THR A 64 -1.16 -10.65 -13.67
CA THR A 64 -1.68 -9.29 -13.45
C THR A 64 -0.60 -8.24 -13.67
N LEU A 65 0.64 -8.49 -13.24
CA LEU A 65 1.77 -7.60 -13.49
C LEU A 65 1.99 -7.38 -14.98
N LYS A 66 1.95 -8.44 -15.78
CA LYS A 66 2.08 -8.36 -17.23
C LYS A 66 0.98 -7.51 -17.88
N ILE A 67 -0.27 -7.67 -17.43
CA ILE A 67 -1.39 -6.85 -17.90
C ILE A 67 -1.19 -5.37 -17.55
N ILE A 68 -0.69 -5.08 -16.34
CA ILE A 68 -0.38 -3.71 -15.90
C ILE A 68 0.69 -3.08 -16.78
N GLU A 69 1.77 -3.82 -17.06
CA GLU A 69 2.87 -3.37 -17.94
C GLU A 69 2.36 -3.06 -19.35
N GLU A 70 1.57 -3.96 -19.94
CA GLU A 70 1.01 -3.80 -21.29
C GLU A 70 0.03 -2.61 -21.39
N LYS A 71 -0.80 -2.38 -20.36
CA LYS A 71 -1.85 -1.34 -20.37
C LYS A 71 -1.35 0.03 -19.92
N PHE A 72 -0.53 0.07 -18.88
CA PHE A 72 -0.17 1.31 -18.19
C PHE A 72 1.31 1.67 -18.30
N GLY A 73 2.14 0.77 -18.83
CA GLY A 73 3.55 0.98 -19.09
C GLY A 73 4.49 0.52 -17.98
N ASP A 74 5.79 0.50 -18.34
CA ASP A 74 6.84 -0.06 -17.48
C ASP A 74 7.00 0.72 -16.16
N GLU A 75 6.92 2.05 -16.21
CA GLU A 75 7.06 2.88 -14.99
C GLU A 75 6.00 2.57 -13.94
N VAL A 76 4.73 2.38 -14.35
CA VAL A 76 3.66 1.98 -13.43
C VAL A 76 3.94 0.59 -12.87
N ALA A 77 4.32 -0.35 -13.72
CA ALA A 77 4.64 -1.73 -13.31
C ALA A 77 5.80 -1.78 -12.31
N GLU A 78 6.87 -1.01 -12.53
CA GLU A 78 8.01 -0.91 -11.62
C GLU A 78 7.59 -0.39 -10.24
N ILE A 79 6.79 0.68 -10.18
CA ILE A 79 6.28 1.21 -8.91
C ILE A 79 5.40 0.19 -8.19
N VAL A 80 4.53 -0.51 -8.91
CA VAL A 80 3.67 -1.57 -8.34
C VAL A 80 4.51 -2.69 -7.74
N VAL A 81 5.56 -3.16 -8.44
CA VAL A 81 6.50 -4.16 -7.92
C VAL A 81 7.18 -3.66 -6.64
N ASP A 82 7.65 -2.41 -6.64
CA ASP A 82 8.29 -1.80 -5.47
C ASP A 82 7.37 -1.69 -4.26
N CYS A 83 6.07 -1.57 -4.46
CA CYS A 83 5.06 -1.52 -3.39
C CYS A 83 4.65 -2.91 -2.89
N THR A 84 4.96 -3.97 -3.62
CA THR A 84 4.58 -5.35 -3.31
C THR A 84 5.64 -6.02 -2.43
N ASP A 85 5.22 -6.68 -1.35
CA ASP A 85 6.18 -7.37 -0.48
C ASP A 85 6.50 -8.79 -0.99
N ALA A 86 5.50 -9.59 -1.34
CA ALA A 86 5.67 -10.92 -1.91
C ALA A 86 4.37 -11.42 -2.55
N TRP A 87 4.48 -12.14 -3.66
CA TRP A 87 3.36 -12.83 -4.30
C TRP A 87 3.67 -14.28 -4.66
N GLU A 88 4.78 -14.81 -4.16
CA GLU A 88 5.12 -16.24 -4.29
C GLU A 88 4.09 -17.12 -3.55
N ASP A 89 3.94 -18.35 -4.01
CA ASP A 89 3.10 -19.34 -3.35
C ASP A 89 3.93 -20.63 -3.06
N PRO A 90 4.15 -20.99 -1.80
CA PRO A 90 3.67 -20.31 -0.59
C PRO A 90 4.45 -19.02 -0.25
N LYS A 91 3.76 -18.04 0.32
CA LYS A 91 4.40 -16.80 0.81
C LYS A 91 5.36 -17.11 1.94
N PRO A 92 6.54 -16.47 2.00
CA PRO A 92 7.45 -16.53 3.16
C PRO A 92 6.75 -16.11 4.47
N PRO A 93 7.30 -16.47 5.64
CA PRO A 93 6.77 -16.03 6.92
C PRO A 93 6.59 -14.51 7.00
N TRP A 94 5.50 -14.06 7.62
CA TRP A 94 5.13 -12.63 7.68
C TRP A 94 6.28 -11.73 8.15
N LYS A 95 6.94 -12.11 9.25
CA LYS A 95 8.03 -11.31 9.83
C LYS A 95 9.18 -11.11 8.84
N GLN A 96 9.61 -12.17 8.17
CA GLN A 96 10.68 -12.12 7.18
C GLN A 96 10.30 -11.23 6.01
N ARG A 97 9.08 -11.37 5.46
CA ARG A 97 8.61 -10.51 4.35
C ARG A 97 8.66 -9.03 4.72
N LYS A 98 8.26 -8.68 5.95
CA LYS A 98 8.27 -7.29 6.41
C LYS A 98 9.69 -6.77 6.65
N GLU A 99 10.57 -7.59 7.18
CA GLU A 99 12.00 -7.24 7.32
C GLU A 99 12.66 -7.02 5.94
N ASP A 100 12.41 -7.91 4.99
CA ASP A 100 12.91 -7.79 3.61
C ASP A 100 12.37 -6.53 2.92
N TYR A 101 11.08 -6.24 3.09
CA TYR A 101 10.47 -5.03 2.56
C TYR A 101 11.11 -3.76 3.12
N LEU A 102 11.28 -3.70 4.45
CA LEU A 102 11.93 -2.57 5.13
C LEU A 102 13.38 -2.38 4.67
N ALA A 103 14.14 -3.45 4.52
CA ALA A 103 15.52 -3.39 4.04
C ALA A 103 15.60 -2.84 2.61
N LYS A 104 14.76 -3.34 1.71
CA LYS A 104 14.70 -2.89 0.32
C LYS A 104 14.19 -1.45 0.17
N LEU A 105 13.37 -0.97 1.09
CA LEU A 105 12.77 0.36 1.02
C LEU A 105 13.81 1.47 0.97
N HIS A 106 14.97 1.29 1.60
CA HIS A 106 16.08 2.24 1.53
C HIS A 106 16.68 2.45 0.13
N GLU A 107 16.55 1.45 -0.75
CA GLU A 107 17.14 1.44 -2.08
C GLU A 107 16.15 1.87 -3.18
N LYS A 108 14.85 1.99 -2.85
CA LYS A 108 13.81 2.32 -3.83
C LYS A 108 13.86 3.78 -4.26
N PRO A 109 13.51 4.07 -5.53
CA PRO A 109 13.46 5.44 -6.03
C PRO A 109 12.35 6.25 -5.34
N SER A 110 12.49 7.58 -5.33
CA SER A 110 11.53 8.49 -4.69
C SER A 110 10.11 8.38 -5.24
N SER A 111 9.96 8.02 -6.51
CA SER A 111 8.66 7.76 -7.14
C SER A 111 7.90 6.61 -6.46
N SER A 112 8.58 5.51 -6.17
CA SER A 112 8.02 4.37 -5.46
C SER A 112 7.83 4.64 -3.96
N ILE A 113 8.76 5.39 -3.35
CA ILE A 113 8.67 5.79 -1.93
C ILE A 113 7.39 6.59 -1.68
N LEU A 114 7.04 7.55 -2.54
CA LEU A 114 5.83 8.34 -2.38
C LEU A 114 4.57 7.46 -2.37
N VAL A 115 4.44 6.56 -3.33
CA VAL A 115 3.27 5.66 -3.43
C VAL A 115 3.19 4.73 -2.23
N SER A 116 4.31 4.11 -1.85
CA SER A 116 4.38 3.25 -0.66
C SER A 116 4.02 4.01 0.62
N LEU A 117 4.49 5.24 0.78
CA LEU A 117 4.18 6.06 1.95
C LEU A 117 2.69 6.42 2.00
N CYS A 118 2.07 6.77 0.87
CA CYS A 118 0.63 7.03 0.79
C CYS A 118 -0.19 5.81 1.21
N ASP A 119 0.18 4.61 0.77
CA ASP A 119 -0.43 3.36 1.21
C ASP A 119 -0.34 3.18 2.72
N LYS A 120 0.86 3.33 3.28
CA LYS A 120 1.09 3.12 4.72
C LYS A 120 0.39 4.18 5.58
N VAL A 121 0.33 5.43 5.13
CA VAL A 121 -0.43 6.50 5.82
C VAL A 121 -1.90 6.14 5.87
N HIS A 122 -2.51 5.77 4.74
CA HIS A 122 -3.93 5.41 4.71
C HIS A 122 -4.23 4.21 5.61
N ASN A 123 -3.40 3.17 5.56
CA ASN A 123 -3.55 2.00 6.41
C ASN A 123 -3.39 2.32 7.90
N ALA A 124 -2.36 3.08 8.27
CA ALA A 124 -2.10 3.45 9.67
C ALA A 124 -3.21 4.31 10.25
N GLU A 125 -3.69 5.31 9.50
CA GLU A 125 -4.80 6.17 9.91
C GLU A 125 -6.11 5.38 10.05
N ALA A 126 -6.37 4.42 9.15
CA ALA A 126 -7.53 3.54 9.24
C ALA A 126 -7.50 2.69 10.52
N ILE A 127 -6.34 2.10 10.86
CA ILE A 127 -6.14 1.34 12.09
C ILE A 127 -6.33 2.23 13.31
N SER A 128 -5.72 3.42 13.33
CA SER A 128 -5.82 4.37 14.43
C SER A 128 -7.26 4.82 14.67
N ASN A 129 -7.99 5.17 13.61
CA ASN A 129 -9.40 5.56 13.68
C ASN A 129 -10.29 4.41 14.18
N ASP A 130 -10.09 3.19 13.69
CA ASP A 130 -10.85 2.04 14.14
C ASP A 130 -10.52 1.68 15.59
N LYS A 131 -9.26 1.83 16.02
CA LYS A 131 -8.89 1.66 17.43
C LYS A 131 -9.64 2.62 18.35
N LEU A 132 -9.87 3.86 17.94
CA LEU A 132 -10.68 4.82 18.71
C LEU A 132 -12.15 4.37 18.83
N ARG A 133 -12.67 3.62 17.84
CA ARG A 133 -14.07 3.17 17.82
C ARG A 133 -14.29 1.84 18.55
N ILE A 134 -13.39 0.87 18.38
CA ILE A 134 -13.57 -0.51 18.86
C ILE A 134 -12.47 -0.98 19.82
N GLY A 135 -11.52 -0.10 20.15
CA GLY A 135 -10.42 -0.45 21.05
C GLY A 135 -9.43 -1.45 20.46
N ASP A 136 -8.72 -2.15 21.32
CA ASP A 136 -7.68 -3.10 20.91
C ASP A 136 -8.18 -4.34 20.14
N SER A 137 -9.48 -4.57 20.10
CA SER A 137 -10.07 -5.63 19.26
C SER A 137 -9.78 -5.47 17.77
N ILE A 138 -9.39 -4.25 17.31
CA ILE A 138 -8.92 -4.02 15.94
C ILE A 138 -7.76 -4.95 15.55
N PHE A 139 -6.86 -5.26 16.47
CA PHE A 139 -5.68 -6.07 16.22
C PHE A 139 -5.98 -7.56 15.99
N GLU A 140 -7.18 -8.03 16.35
CA GLU A 140 -7.64 -9.39 16.03
C GLU A 140 -7.83 -9.61 14.51
N ARG A 141 -7.96 -8.52 13.74
CA ARG A 141 -8.00 -8.57 12.26
C ARG A 141 -6.68 -8.99 11.64
N PHE A 142 -5.57 -8.88 12.37
CA PHE A 142 -4.22 -9.10 11.86
C PHE A 142 -3.58 -10.34 12.48
N ASN A 143 -3.05 -11.23 11.64
CA ASN A 143 -2.45 -12.48 12.10
C ASN A 143 -1.26 -12.30 13.04
N GLN A 144 -0.53 -11.18 12.90
CA GLN A 144 0.61 -10.82 13.74
C GLN A 144 0.21 -10.16 15.06
N GLY A 145 -1.08 -9.88 15.27
CA GLY A 145 -1.60 -9.25 16.48
C GLY A 145 -1.12 -7.82 16.70
N LYS A 146 -1.33 -7.32 17.92
CA LYS A 146 -0.99 -5.94 18.30
C LYS A 146 0.50 -5.64 18.23
N GLU A 147 1.32 -6.47 18.85
CA GLU A 147 2.78 -6.23 18.92
C GLU A 147 3.42 -6.22 17.54
N GLY A 148 3.09 -7.19 16.68
CA GLY A 148 3.61 -7.25 15.32
C GLY A 148 3.17 -6.06 14.47
N THR A 149 1.92 -5.65 14.59
CA THR A 149 1.38 -4.48 13.89
C THR A 149 2.11 -3.20 14.30
N ILE A 150 2.23 -2.94 15.60
CA ILE A 150 2.92 -1.76 16.13
C ILE A 150 4.40 -1.75 15.70
N TRP A 151 5.10 -2.88 15.86
CA TRP A 151 6.50 -3.01 15.43
C TRP A 151 6.68 -2.62 13.95
N TYR A 152 5.80 -3.13 13.09
CA TYR A 152 5.90 -2.90 11.66
C TYR A 152 5.70 -1.42 11.31
N TYR A 153 4.64 -0.79 11.82
CA TYR A 153 4.36 0.61 11.52
C TYR A 153 5.37 1.57 12.14
N GLN A 154 5.91 1.28 13.33
CA GLN A 154 7.02 2.05 13.90
C GLN A 154 8.29 1.94 13.04
N SER A 155 8.57 0.75 12.52
CA SER A 155 9.72 0.54 11.63
C SER A 155 9.55 1.27 10.30
N LEU A 156 8.36 1.22 9.69
CA LEU A 156 8.01 1.99 8.50
C LEU A 156 8.15 3.49 8.73
N SER A 157 7.62 4.01 9.83
CA SER A 157 7.69 5.43 10.17
C SER A 157 9.13 5.93 10.24
N ARG A 158 10.05 5.18 10.84
CA ARG A 158 11.47 5.52 10.88
C ARG A 158 12.07 5.62 9.49
N VAL A 159 11.88 4.59 8.65
CA VAL A 159 12.43 4.56 7.29
C VAL A 159 11.88 5.70 6.44
N PHE A 160 10.56 5.92 6.46
CA PHE A 160 9.96 6.99 5.68
C PHE A 160 10.35 8.39 6.15
N SER A 161 10.53 8.60 7.46
CA SER A 161 11.03 9.87 7.99
C SER A 161 12.46 10.18 7.53
N GLU A 162 13.27 9.16 7.29
CA GLU A 162 14.61 9.31 6.74
C GLU A 162 14.61 9.52 5.22
N LYS A 163 13.79 8.74 4.50
CA LYS A 163 13.78 8.71 3.02
C LYS A 163 12.96 9.83 2.39
N MET A 164 11.91 10.26 3.05
CA MET A 164 10.98 11.29 2.57
C MET A 164 10.48 12.15 3.74
N PRO A 165 11.37 12.93 4.39
CA PRO A 165 10.98 13.80 5.49
C PRO A 165 9.97 14.84 5.01
N GLY A 166 8.95 15.13 5.81
CA GLY A 166 7.95 16.14 5.52
C GLY A 166 6.55 15.79 6.01
N PRO A 167 5.53 16.58 5.61
CA PRO A 167 4.17 16.44 6.15
C PRO A 167 3.56 15.05 6.02
N LEU A 168 3.86 14.32 4.93
CA LEU A 168 3.29 12.98 4.72
C LEU A 168 3.89 11.94 5.67
N SER A 169 5.22 11.93 5.85
CA SER A 169 5.88 11.06 6.83
C SER A 169 5.53 11.46 8.27
N ASP A 170 5.29 12.74 8.54
CA ASP A 170 4.80 13.22 9.84
C ASP A 170 3.38 12.70 10.14
N ARG A 171 2.51 12.61 9.13
CA ARG A 171 1.18 11.96 9.27
C ARG A 171 1.31 10.49 9.66
N LEU A 172 2.22 9.75 9.04
CA LEU A 172 2.47 8.36 9.40
C LEU A 172 2.93 8.25 10.86
N ALA A 173 3.91 9.06 11.25
CA ALA A 173 4.43 9.08 12.62
C ALA A 173 3.34 9.42 13.65
N SER A 174 2.41 10.30 13.31
CA SER A 174 1.30 10.69 14.19
C SER A 174 0.22 9.61 14.34
N ALA A 175 0.10 8.72 13.35
CA ALA A 175 -0.88 7.63 13.37
C ALA A 175 -0.37 6.38 14.10
N VAL A 176 0.93 6.29 14.35
CA VAL A 176 1.60 5.15 14.97
C VAL A 176 1.77 5.35 16.47
#